data_08b5581a99513b90027a27d895d8b1a2
#
_entry.id   08b5581a99513b90027a27d895d8b1a2
#
_cell.length_a   1.000
_cell.length_b   1.000
_cell.length_c   1.000
_cell.angle_alpha   90.00
_cell.angle_beta   90.00
_cell.angle_gamma   90.00
#
_symmetry.space_group_name_H-M   'P 1'
#
loop_
_entity.id
_entity.type
_entity.pdbx_description
1 polymer ?
#
loop_
_entity_poly.entity_id
_entity_poly.type
_entity_poly.pdbx_seq_one_letter_code
_entity_poly.pdbx_strand_id
1 'polypeptide(L)'
;MDLSRQTVFFLDEEAFIETARPGFRRRVITGDGLQLCFWRIAGGTPGSYLHNHPDHEQLGIIVRGALDFRIGDEAGPPGERERTVLGPGDSYLAYKGVWHGDSVFVGDEEYNECWILDVFAPPRDDLLEGYAAATQAVREPAADG
;
A
#
# COMPACT_ATOMS: atom_id res chain seq x y z
N MET A 1 -16.65 -19.88 15.83
CA MET A 1 -16.03 -19.02 14.79
C MET A 1 -17.03 -18.00 14.32
N ASP A 2 -16.62 -16.76 14.23
CA ASP A 2 -17.48 -15.70 13.72
C ASP A 2 -17.48 -15.72 12.18
N LEU A 3 -18.57 -16.22 11.61
CA LEU A 3 -18.70 -16.36 10.15
C LEU A 3 -18.96 -15.03 9.44
N SER A 4 -19.22 -13.95 10.18
CA SER A 4 -19.37 -12.62 9.58
C SER A 4 -18.03 -12.01 9.16
N ARG A 5 -16.91 -12.53 9.68
CA ARG A 5 -15.58 -12.01 9.39
C ARG A 5 -14.99 -12.73 8.19
N GLN A 6 -14.77 -11.98 7.12
CA GLN A 6 -14.16 -12.52 5.91
C GLN A 6 -12.71 -12.92 6.17
N THR A 7 -12.32 -14.10 5.68
CA THR A 7 -10.98 -14.64 5.89
C THR A 7 -10.26 -14.99 4.59
N VAL A 8 -10.96 -14.95 3.45
CA VAL A 8 -10.36 -15.24 2.14
C VAL A 8 -10.66 -14.08 1.21
N PHE A 9 -9.65 -13.61 0.52
CA PHE A 9 -9.73 -12.46 -0.36
C PHE A 9 -9.12 -12.83 -1.72
N PHE A 10 -9.87 -12.61 -2.78
CA PHE A 10 -9.39 -12.85 -4.14
C PHE A 10 -8.89 -11.55 -4.75
N LEU A 11 -7.88 -11.65 -5.60
CA LEU A 11 -7.38 -10.49 -6.34
C LEU A 11 -8.27 -10.24 -7.55
N ASP A 12 -9.22 -9.35 -7.38
CA ASP A 12 -10.12 -8.90 -8.44
C ASP A 12 -9.84 -7.46 -8.81
N GLU A 13 -9.88 -7.15 -10.11
CA GLU A 13 -9.71 -5.77 -10.59
C GLU A 13 -10.73 -4.83 -9.93
N GLU A 14 -11.95 -5.30 -9.75
CA GLU A 14 -13.05 -4.52 -9.18
C GLU A 14 -12.84 -4.16 -7.71
N ALA A 15 -11.95 -4.87 -7.03
CA ALA A 15 -11.64 -4.57 -5.64
C ALA A 15 -10.71 -3.36 -5.49
N PHE A 16 -10.06 -2.95 -6.58
CA PHE A 16 -9.23 -1.75 -6.57
C PHE A 16 -10.10 -0.54 -6.83
N ILE A 17 -9.96 0.46 -5.97
CA ILE A 17 -10.68 1.73 -6.14
C ILE A 17 -9.69 2.84 -6.45
N GLU A 18 -10.15 3.79 -7.24
CA GLU A 18 -9.39 5.02 -7.48
C GLU A 18 -9.46 5.90 -6.24
N THR A 19 -8.34 6.55 -5.94
CA THR A 19 -8.29 7.51 -4.84
C THR A 19 -8.48 8.92 -5.37
N ALA A 20 -8.54 9.89 -4.46
CA ALA A 20 -8.59 11.30 -4.84
C ALA A 20 -7.33 11.76 -5.58
N ARG A 21 -6.23 11.00 -5.47
CA ARG A 21 -4.98 11.30 -6.18
C ARG A 21 -4.96 10.55 -7.51
N PRO A 22 -4.89 11.27 -8.65
CA PRO A 22 -4.83 10.61 -9.97
C PRO A 22 -3.65 9.64 -10.06
N GLY A 23 -3.88 8.47 -10.65
CA GLY A 23 -2.86 7.46 -10.82
C GLY A 23 -2.70 6.50 -9.65
N PHE A 24 -3.36 6.71 -8.54
CA PHE A 24 -3.31 5.84 -7.36
C PHE A 24 -4.61 5.03 -7.23
N ARG A 25 -4.49 3.72 -7.39
CA ARG A 25 -5.58 2.78 -7.10
C ARG A 25 -5.14 1.88 -5.96
N ARG A 26 -6.08 1.47 -5.13
CA ARG A 26 -5.76 0.62 -3.98
C ARG A 26 -6.85 -0.37 -3.65
N ARG A 27 -6.44 -1.45 -3.02
CA ARG A 27 -7.32 -2.39 -2.35
C ARG A 27 -6.86 -2.51 -0.90
N VAL A 28 -7.79 -2.43 0.03
CA VAL A 28 -7.51 -2.52 1.47
C VAL A 28 -8.14 -3.77 2.06
N ILE A 29 -7.37 -4.50 2.85
CA ILE A 29 -7.84 -5.62 3.67
C ILE A 29 -7.48 -5.28 5.10
N THR A 30 -8.46 -5.24 5.98
CA THR A 30 -8.25 -4.79 7.35
C THR A 30 -8.62 -5.89 8.35
N GLY A 31 -7.70 -6.18 9.25
CA GLY A 31 -7.91 -7.06 10.39
C GLY A 31 -8.00 -6.27 11.68
N ASP A 32 -7.95 -6.96 12.81
CA ASP A 32 -7.99 -6.30 14.12
C ASP A 32 -6.67 -5.61 14.45
N GLY A 33 -5.56 -6.25 14.13
CA GLY A 33 -4.24 -5.76 14.49
C GLY A 33 -3.36 -5.36 13.32
N LEU A 34 -3.79 -5.64 12.09
CA LEU A 34 -3.01 -5.31 10.91
C LEU A 34 -3.91 -4.94 9.73
N GLN A 35 -3.32 -4.30 8.75
CA GLN A 35 -4.03 -3.88 7.55
C GLN A 35 -3.10 -3.95 6.36
N LEU A 36 -3.60 -4.48 5.24
CA LEU A 36 -2.90 -4.51 3.97
C LEU A 36 -3.51 -3.48 3.03
N CYS A 37 -2.65 -2.67 2.43
CA CYS A 37 -3.03 -1.81 1.32
C CYS A 37 -2.23 -2.26 0.09
N PHE A 38 -2.91 -2.78 -0.91
CA PHE A 38 -2.29 -3.14 -2.17
C PHE A 38 -2.47 -1.97 -3.14
N TRP A 39 -1.36 -1.32 -3.46
CA TRP A 39 -1.33 -0.18 -4.37
C TRP A 39 -1.00 -0.61 -5.79
N ARG A 40 -1.74 -0.05 -6.75
CA ARG A 40 -1.37 -0.05 -8.16
C ARG A 40 -1.24 1.41 -8.57
N ILE A 41 -0.04 1.83 -8.87
CA ILE A 41 0.28 3.25 -9.06
C ILE A 41 0.82 3.44 -10.47
N ALA A 42 0.23 4.34 -11.24
CA ALA A 42 0.68 4.63 -12.60
C ALA A 42 2.14 5.11 -12.59
N GLY A 43 2.94 4.58 -13.51
CA GLY A 43 4.35 4.94 -13.63
C GLY A 43 4.53 6.44 -13.89
N GLY A 44 5.52 7.03 -13.24
CA GLY A 44 5.79 8.45 -13.33
C GLY A 44 4.92 9.32 -12.43
N THR A 45 3.97 8.75 -11.71
CA THR A 45 3.16 9.50 -10.76
C THR A 45 4.04 9.95 -9.59
N PRO A 46 3.99 11.24 -9.20
CA PRO A 46 4.73 11.70 -8.04
C PRO A 46 4.13 11.14 -6.76
N GLY A 47 5.00 10.74 -5.86
CA GLY A 47 4.59 10.18 -4.58
C GLY A 47 4.36 11.23 -3.52
N SER A 48 4.19 10.74 -2.30
CA SER A 48 4.07 11.59 -1.13
C SER A 48 5.43 12.23 -0.82
N TYR A 49 5.37 13.42 -0.21
CA TYR A 49 6.55 14.05 0.36
C TYR A 49 7.01 13.24 1.59
N LEU A 50 8.15 13.62 2.14
CA LEU A 50 8.68 12.99 3.35
C LEU A 50 7.69 13.18 4.50
N HIS A 51 7.38 12.07 5.16
CA HIS A 51 6.45 12.02 6.29
C HIS A 51 6.83 10.88 7.21
N ASN A 52 6.21 10.84 8.38
CA ASN A 52 6.34 9.71 9.29
C ASN A 52 4.97 9.37 9.87
N HIS A 53 4.90 8.19 10.46
CA HIS A 53 3.71 7.72 11.14
C HIS A 53 4.08 7.39 12.59
N PRO A 54 3.67 8.20 13.57
CA PRO A 54 4.02 7.94 14.96
C PRO A 54 3.23 6.81 15.60
N ASP A 55 2.10 6.43 14.99
CA ASP A 55 1.13 5.53 15.62
C ASP A 55 1.13 4.12 15.05
N HIS A 56 1.83 3.86 13.97
CA HIS A 56 1.89 2.53 13.35
C HIS A 56 3.23 2.29 12.66
N GLU A 57 3.51 1.01 12.44
CA GLU A 57 4.60 0.57 11.57
C GLU A 57 4.07 0.36 10.17
N GLN A 58 4.96 0.43 9.18
CA GLN A 58 4.63 0.19 7.78
C GLN A 58 5.69 -0.68 7.14
N LEU A 59 5.28 -1.85 6.66
CA LEU A 59 6.12 -2.75 5.88
C LEU A 59 5.68 -2.68 4.43
N GLY A 60 6.58 -2.31 3.54
CA GLY A 60 6.28 -2.26 2.10
C GLY A 60 7.04 -3.34 1.34
N ILE A 61 6.37 -4.01 0.42
CA ILE A 61 6.95 -5.02 -0.46
C ILE A 61 6.64 -4.64 -1.89
N ILE A 62 7.66 -4.53 -2.72
CA ILE A 62 7.48 -4.19 -4.13
C ILE A 62 7.12 -5.46 -4.90
N VAL A 63 6.05 -5.41 -5.66
CA VAL A 63 5.57 -6.54 -6.48
C VAL A 63 5.96 -6.36 -7.94
N ARG A 64 5.79 -5.15 -8.48
CA ARG A 64 6.11 -4.81 -9.88
C ARG A 64 6.65 -3.39 -9.95
N GLY A 65 7.44 -3.13 -10.98
CA GLY A 65 8.04 -1.82 -11.16
C GLY A 65 9.11 -1.55 -10.11
N ALA A 66 9.30 -0.30 -9.75
CA ALA A 66 10.28 0.09 -8.76
C ALA A 66 9.79 1.29 -7.95
N LEU A 67 10.27 1.35 -6.71
CA LEU A 67 10.07 2.48 -5.82
C LEU A 67 11.42 3.16 -5.59
N ASP A 68 11.50 4.41 -5.98
CA ASP A 68 12.65 5.26 -5.74
C ASP A 68 12.24 6.26 -4.65
N PHE A 69 12.86 6.19 -3.48
CA PHE A 69 12.39 6.96 -2.33
C PHE A 69 13.52 7.22 -1.31
N ARG A 70 13.17 7.91 -0.25
CA ARG A 70 14.05 8.16 0.89
C ARG A 70 13.46 7.54 2.13
N ILE A 71 14.29 6.92 2.96
CA ILE A 71 13.86 6.35 4.25
C ILE A 71 14.99 6.46 5.25
N GLY A 72 14.65 6.74 6.48
CA GLY A 72 15.59 6.66 7.60
C GLY A 72 15.29 7.66 8.68
N ASP A 73 15.98 7.46 9.74
CA ASP A 73 16.25 8.26 10.90
C ASP A 73 15.05 8.74 11.73
N GLU A 74 14.96 8.16 12.92
CA GLU A 74 13.97 8.51 13.92
C GLU A 74 14.17 9.91 14.50
N ALA A 75 15.37 10.44 14.40
CA ALA A 75 15.69 11.76 14.97
C ALA A 75 15.18 12.92 14.12
N GLY A 76 14.79 12.65 12.88
CA GLY A 76 14.27 13.68 11.98
C GLY A 76 14.25 13.22 10.52
N PRO A 77 13.77 14.09 9.63
CA PRO A 77 13.74 13.76 8.19
C PRO A 77 15.13 13.42 7.66
N PRO A 78 15.22 12.45 6.74
CA PRO A 78 16.51 12.07 6.16
C PRO A 78 17.19 13.20 5.36
N GLY A 79 16.49 14.30 5.09
CA GLY A 79 17.05 15.43 4.37
C GLY A 79 17.45 15.07 2.95
N GLU A 80 18.66 15.44 2.56
CA GLU A 80 19.19 15.14 1.22
C GLU A 80 19.91 13.79 1.16
N ARG A 81 19.57 12.85 2.02
CA ARG A 81 20.15 11.52 1.97
C ARG A 81 19.96 10.88 0.60
N GLU A 82 20.85 9.96 0.30
CA GLU A 82 20.76 9.17 -0.91
C GLU A 82 19.41 8.51 -1.03
N ARG A 83 18.92 8.48 -2.26
CA ARG A 83 17.71 7.77 -2.57
C ARG A 83 17.98 6.26 -2.59
N THR A 84 16.96 5.51 -2.22
CA THR A 84 16.99 4.05 -2.26
C THR A 84 16.01 3.60 -3.34
N VAL A 85 16.43 2.67 -4.20
CA VAL A 85 15.57 2.11 -5.24
C VAL A 85 15.30 0.65 -4.91
N LEU A 86 14.04 0.30 -4.78
CA LEU A 86 13.59 -1.07 -4.53
C LEU A 86 12.87 -1.61 -5.76
N GLY A 87 13.22 -2.82 -6.15
CA GLY A 87 12.56 -3.55 -7.23
C GLY A 87 11.73 -4.71 -6.71
N PRO A 88 11.15 -5.54 -7.62
CA PRO A 88 10.27 -6.64 -7.21
C PRO A 88 10.92 -7.60 -6.21
N GLY A 89 10.21 -7.85 -5.13
CA GLY A 89 10.67 -8.70 -4.02
C GLY A 89 11.42 -7.95 -2.93
N ASP A 90 11.87 -6.74 -3.19
CA ASP A 90 12.52 -5.92 -2.16
C ASP A 90 11.48 -5.32 -1.23
N SER A 91 11.90 -5.02 -0.01
CA SER A 91 11.00 -4.49 1.01
C SER A 91 11.68 -3.42 1.86
N TYR A 92 10.86 -2.61 2.49
CA TYR A 92 11.30 -1.67 3.50
C TYR A 92 10.42 -1.80 4.74
N LEU A 93 10.98 -1.45 5.89
CA LEU A 93 10.24 -1.40 7.15
C LEU A 93 10.45 -0.03 7.77
N ALA A 94 9.37 0.71 7.86
CA ALA A 94 9.34 1.97 8.58
C ALA A 94 8.76 1.71 9.96
N TYR A 95 9.61 1.70 10.98
CA TYR A 95 9.17 1.64 12.37
C TYR A 95 8.39 2.91 12.71
N LYS A 96 7.67 2.91 13.82
CA LYS A 96 6.96 4.12 14.29
C LYS A 96 7.92 5.31 14.33
N GLY A 97 7.53 6.39 13.69
CA GLY A 97 8.32 7.62 13.67
C GLY A 97 9.41 7.69 12.61
N VAL A 98 9.69 6.61 11.89
CA VAL A 98 10.71 6.63 10.83
C VAL A 98 10.20 7.40 9.61
N TRP A 99 10.98 8.38 9.19
CA TRP A 99 10.65 9.21 8.03
C TRP A 99 10.84 8.44 6.74
N HIS A 100 9.87 8.58 5.84
CA HIS A 100 9.93 7.99 4.51
C HIS A 100 9.09 8.79 3.52
N GLY A 101 9.36 8.60 2.23
CA GLY A 101 8.62 9.28 1.17
C GLY A 101 9.53 9.91 0.13
N ASP A 102 9.13 11.06 -0.38
CA ASP A 102 9.75 11.70 -1.54
C ASP A 102 9.88 10.69 -2.68
N SER A 103 8.79 9.98 -2.92
CA SER A 103 8.75 8.79 -3.76
C SER A 103 8.58 9.12 -5.22
N VAL A 104 9.23 8.31 -6.07
CA VAL A 104 8.96 8.25 -7.50
C VAL A 104 8.62 6.81 -7.82
N PHE A 105 7.48 6.59 -8.45
CA PHE A 105 7.03 5.26 -8.81
C PHE A 105 7.39 4.98 -10.26
N VAL A 106 8.13 3.90 -10.48
CA VAL A 106 8.58 3.50 -11.81
C VAL A 106 7.70 2.35 -12.28
N GLY A 107 7.04 2.54 -13.42
CA GLY A 107 6.16 1.51 -13.99
C GLY A 107 6.94 0.35 -14.59
N ASP A 108 6.32 -0.84 -14.57
CA ASP A 108 6.83 -2.01 -15.26
C ASP A 108 6.51 -1.96 -16.77
N GLU A 109 7.05 -2.91 -17.53
CA GLU A 109 6.84 -2.95 -18.99
C GLU A 109 5.42 -3.38 -19.36
N GLU A 110 4.80 -4.22 -18.55
CA GLU A 110 3.50 -4.82 -18.89
C GLU A 110 2.33 -3.87 -18.63
N TYR A 111 2.30 -3.25 -17.44
CA TYR A 111 1.19 -2.40 -17.02
C TYR A 111 1.53 -0.92 -16.97
N ASN A 112 2.81 -0.59 -17.04
CA ASN A 112 3.31 0.75 -16.72
C ASN A 112 2.81 1.21 -15.36
N GLU A 113 2.86 0.30 -14.40
CA GLU A 113 2.45 0.55 -13.01
C GLU A 113 3.51 0.06 -12.05
N CYS A 114 3.56 0.67 -10.88
CA CYS A 114 4.29 0.18 -9.72
C CYS A 114 3.28 -0.45 -8.76
N TRP A 115 3.51 -1.69 -8.38
CA TRP A 115 2.64 -2.41 -7.44
C TRP A 115 3.36 -2.61 -6.12
N ILE A 116 2.74 -2.14 -5.05
CA ILE A 116 3.32 -2.20 -3.70
C ILE A 116 2.28 -2.76 -2.74
N LEU A 117 2.72 -3.68 -1.89
CA LEU A 117 1.94 -4.15 -0.75
C LEU A 117 2.46 -3.42 0.49
N ASP A 118 1.62 -2.60 1.10
CA ASP A 118 1.92 -1.93 2.36
C ASP A 118 1.13 -2.59 3.48
N VAL A 119 1.82 -3.04 4.52
CA VAL A 119 1.19 -3.60 5.72
C VAL A 119 1.37 -2.61 6.87
N PHE A 120 0.27 -2.25 7.51
CA PHE A 120 0.25 -1.34 8.64
C PHE A 120 -0.18 -2.08 9.91
N ALA A 121 0.48 -1.81 11.02
CA ALA A 121 0.12 -2.32 12.31
C ALA A 121 0.33 -1.23 13.38
N PRO A 122 -0.71 -0.79 14.06
CA PRO A 122 -2.12 -1.11 13.88
C PRO A 122 -2.73 -0.54 12.58
N PRO A 123 -3.96 -0.93 12.25
CA PRO A 123 -4.65 -0.43 11.06
C PRO A 123 -4.83 1.09 11.06
N ARG A 124 -4.87 1.65 9.86
CA ARG A 124 -5.11 3.08 9.63
C ARG A 124 -6.56 3.28 9.19
N ASP A 125 -7.31 4.08 9.93
CA ASP A 125 -8.71 4.36 9.61
C ASP A 125 -8.85 5.19 8.33
N ASP A 126 -7.88 6.07 8.05
CA ASP A 126 -7.91 6.92 6.87
C ASP A 126 -7.86 6.13 5.55
N LEU A 127 -7.29 4.93 5.55
CA LEU A 127 -7.27 4.09 4.36
C LEU A 127 -8.61 3.43 4.07
N LEU A 128 -9.52 3.40 5.03
CA LEU A 128 -10.86 2.84 4.85
C LEU A 128 -11.84 3.83 4.23
N GLU A 129 -11.50 5.10 4.20
CA GLU A 129 -12.33 6.14 3.60
C GLU A 129 -12.54 5.86 2.11
N GLY A 130 -13.78 5.90 1.68
CA GLY A 130 -14.15 5.58 0.31
C GLY A 130 -14.09 4.09 -0.03
N TYR A 131 -13.68 3.28 0.92
CA TYR A 131 -13.47 1.85 0.73
C TYR A 131 -14.62 1.00 1.23
N ALA A 132 -15.73 1.55 1.41
CA ALA A 132 -16.95 0.98 1.97
C ALA A 132 -17.03 -0.55 1.93
N ALA A 133 -18.12 -1.10 2.44
CA ALA A 133 -18.35 -2.54 2.52
C ALA A 133 -18.14 -3.29 1.19
N ALA A 134 -18.25 -2.61 0.07
CA ALA A 134 -18.07 -3.22 -1.25
C ALA A 134 -16.70 -3.87 -1.46
N THR A 135 -15.64 -3.28 -0.90
CA THR A 135 -14.29 -3.79 -1.08
C THR A 135 -13.94 -4.89 -0.07
N GLN A 136 -14.73 -4.99 0.98
CA GLN A 136 -14.64 -6.08 1.94
C GLN A 136 -15.66 -7.19 1.62
N ALA A 137 -16.44 -7.02 0.57
CA ALA A 137 -17.46 -7.98 0.21
C ALA A 137 -16.84 -9.35 -0.09
N VAL A 138 -17.50 -10.37 0.41
CA VAL A 138 -17.11 -11.74 0.13
C VAL A 138 -17.48 -12.06 -1.31
N ARG A 139 -16.50 -12.60 -2.06
CA ARG A 139 -16.78 -13.09 -3.41
C ARG A 139 -17.77 -14.24 -3.32
N GLU A 140 -18.86 -14.14 -4.03
CA GLU A 140 -19.83 -15.21 -4.04
C GLU A 140 -19.29 -16.40 -4.83
N PRO A 141 -19.59 -17.63 -4.39
CA PRO A 141 -19.25 -18.81 -5.16
C PRO A 141 -20.00 -18.83 -6.50
N ALA A 142 -19.45 -19.54 -7.48
CA ALA A 142 -20.10 -19.68 -8.77
C ALA A 142 -21.51 -20.24 -8.60
N ALA A 143 -22.46 -19.76 -9.40
CA ALA A 143 -23.86 -20.08 -9.24
C ALA A 143 -24.19 -21.58 -9.39
N ASP A 144 -23.34 -22.33 -10.07
CA ASP A 144 -23.46 -23.77 -10.26
C ASP A 144 -22.60 -24.57 -9.28
N GLY A 145 -21.97 -23.86 -8.43
CA GLY A 145 -20.95 -24.41 -7.53
C GLY A 145 -21.51 -25.30 -6.48
#